data_0988c5066cea2f2508220783ad8cbc27
#
_entry.id   0988c5066cea2f2508220783ad8cbc27
#
_cell.length_a   1.000
_cell.length_b   1.000
_cell.length_c   1.000
_cell.angle_alpha   90.00
_cell.angle_beta   90.00
_cell.angle_gamma   90.00
#
_symmetry.space_group_name_H-M   'P 1'
#
loop_
_entity.id
_entity.type
_entity.pdbx_description
1 polymer ?
#
loop_
_entity_poly.entity_id
_entity_poly.type
_entity_poly.pdbx_seq_one_letter_code
_entity_poly.pdbx_strand_id
1 'polypeptide(L)'
;MSTITVLGAGAMGSAICTPLADAGWDVRLWGTWLDDHLLDAIERGENHPRTNQPFAQGVTLYRSSELDEALEGADTVIVSVASVGVEQVVKMALPGIVKADALMVTSKGFLEFDNGDVLLLPDSIRRIAADEGYDNLPPIIAVGGPVKANECAAREPTATIFGCKDLDVAIKYARAIRTDNYAIEATDDETGVEICAPMKNVFAIALGIADGLQEKTGVPHHNLKAATFNEAVREMSILGTSQGADEMTAFGIPGVGDLEVTGLSGRNKFYGVRIGRGEGPKEALEEMARLEQTVEGVPAAGLALKFVEQHAPELHDQLPLMNAVIDVLSGQVEDVKTRIGQAVLPARP
;
A
#
# COMPACT_ATOMS: atom_id res chain seq x y z
N MET A 1 8.18 -10.97 26.71
CA MET A 1 7.93 -9.85 25.80
C MET A 1 7.94 -10.44 24.42
N SER A 2 6.91 -10.24 23.64
CA SER A 2 6.87 -10.81 22.29
C SER A 2 7.75 -10.02 21.34
N THR A 3 8.47 -10.70 20.47
CA THR A 3 9.42 -10.11 19.54
C THR A 3 8.80 -9.96 18.15
N ILE A 4 8.94 -8.78 17.54
CA ILE A 4 8.46 -8.50 16.20
C ILE A 4 9.60 -7.94 15.34
N THR A 5 9.81 -8.57 14.17
CA THR A 5 10.82 -8.14 13.22
C THR A 5 10.17 -7.47 12.01
N VAL A 6 10.53 -6.22 11.76
CA VAL A 6 10.08 -5.44 10.59
C VAL A 6 11.14 -5.52 9.50
N LEU A 7 10.76 -6.02 8.33
CA LEU A 7 11.63 -6.15 7.16
C LEU A 7 11.45 -4.96 6.22
N GLY A 8 12.44 -4.09 6.16
CA GLY A 8 12.49 -2.87 5.37
C GLY A 8 12.48 -1.60 6.22
N ALA A 9 13.55 -0.81 6.16
CA ALA A 9 13.71 0.44 6.90
C ALA A 9 13.23 1.68 6.11
N GLY A 10 12.33 1.47 5.16
CA GLY A 10 11.66 2.56 4.44
C GLY A 10 10.74 3.39 5.35
N ALA A 11 10.03 4.35 4.77
CA ALA A 11 9.17 5.26 5.55
C ALA A 11 8.14 4.50 6.41
N MET A 12 7.41 3.53 5.83
CA MET A 12 6.36 2.81 6.57
C MET A 12 6.94 1.81 7.57
N GLY A 13 7.97 1.03 7.19
CA GLY A 13 8.61 0.08 8.10
C GLY A 13 9.21 0.75 9.32
N SER A 14 9.86 1.90 9.15
CA SER A 14 10.37 2.68 10.28
C SER A 14 9.25 3.31 11.10
N ALA A 15 8.18 3.78 10.47
CA ALA A 15 7.07 4.42 11.18
C ALA A 15 6.27 3.44 12.05
N ILE A 16 6.03 2.22 11.58
CA ILE A 16 5.26 1.22 12.33
C ILE A 16 6.01 0.74 13.58
N CYS A 17 7.32 0.89 13.63
CA CYS A 17 8.11 0.60 14.84
C CYS A 17 7.63 1.45 16.03
N THR A 18 7.08 2.65 15.80
CA THR A 18 6.59 3.53 16.85
C THR A 18 5.42 2.91 17.64
N PRO A 19 4.25 2.61 17.01
CA PRO A 19 3.15 1.98 17.75
C PRO A 19 3.49 0.60 18.30
N LEU A 20 4.37 -0.17 17.64
CA LEU A 20 4.84 -1.46 18.14
C LEU A 20 5.63 -1.30 19.44
N ALA A 21 6.60 -0.37 19.49
CA ALA A 21 7.36 -0.08 20.69
C ALA A 21 6.47 0.49 21.81
N ASP A 22 5.54 1.39 21.46
CA ASP A 22 4.58 1.96 22.41
C ASP A 22 3.62 0.91 23.00
N ALA A 23 3.30 -0.13 22.24
CA ALA A 23 2.51 -1.30 22.70
C ALA A 23 3.35 -2.31 23.52
N GLY A 24 4.65 -2.06 23.69
CA GLY A 24 5.52 -2.87 24.53
C GLY A 24 6.11 -4.11 23.87
N TRP A 25 6.18 -4.17 22.55
CA TRP A 25 6.89 -5.23 21.83
C TRP A 25 8.40 -5.03 21.86
N ASP A 26 9.16 -6.13 21.81
CA ASP A 26 10.57 -6.12 21.46
C ASP A 26 10.68 -5.99 19.94
N VAL A 27 10.98 -4.78 19.47
CA VAL A 27 10.93 -4.44 18.05
C VAL A 27 12.33 -4.49 17.44
N ARG A 28 12.43 -5.22 16.34
CA ARG A 28 13.63 -5.30 15.51
C ARG A 28 13.33 -4.73 14.13
N LEU A 29 14.19 -3.84 13.63
CA LEU A 29 14.10 -3.27 12.30
C LEU A 29 15.28 -3.75 11.48
N TRP A 30 15.00 -4.53 10.44
CA TRP A 30 15.99 -4.96 9.47
C TRP A 30 15.92 -4.07 8.23
N GLY A 31 17.04 -3.45 7.86
CA GLY A 31 17.18 -2.68 6.62
C GLY A 31 17.67 -3.55 5.46
N THR A 32 17.08 -3.33 4.29
CA THR A 32 17.58 -3.94 3.05
C THR A 32 18.93 -3.32 2.66
N TRP A 33 19.58 -3.88 1.64
CA TRP A 33 20.83 -3.33 1.04
C TRP A 33 20.67 -1.91 0.46
N LEU A 34 19.43 -1.39 0.37
CA LEU A 34 19.14 -0.03 -0.06
C LEU A 34 18.95 0.95 1.12
N ASP A 35 18.90 0.44 2.35
CA ASP A 35 18.44 1.22 3.50
C ASP A 35 19.61 1.65 4.44
N ASP A 36 20.86 1.31 4.14
CA ASP A 36 22.01 1.60 5.03
C ASP A 36 22.09 3.07 5.42
N HIS A 37 21.87 4.00 4.48
CA HIS A 37 21.87 5.43 4.75
C HIS A 37 20.75 5.87 5.71
N LEU A 38 19.62 5.14 5.75
CA LEU A 38 18.50 5.39 6.67
C LEU A 38 18.86 4.90 8.07
N LEU A 39 19.44 3.71 8.17
CA LEU A 39 19.90 3.15 9.45
C LEU A 39 21.03 4.00 10.04
N ASP A 40 21.99 4.46 9.23
CA ASP A 40 23.06 5.36 9.67
C ASP A 40 22.52 6.66 10.28
N ALA A 41 21.48 7.25 9.68
CA ALA A 41 20.86 8.45 10.22
C ALA A 41 20.21 8.19 11.59
N ILE A 42 19.50 7.05 11.74
CA ILE A 42 18.90 6.65 13.01
C ILE A 42 19.99 6.44 14.10
N GLU A 43 21.06 5.73 13.78
CA GLU A 43 22.18 5.48 14.72
C GLU A 43 22.87 6.77 15.20
N ARG A 44 22.93 7.80 14.34
CA ARG A 44 23.43 9.12 14.73
C ARG A 44 22.46 9.94 15.57
N GLY A 45 21.23 9.41 15.83
CA GLY A 45 20.18 10.12 16.55
C GLY A 45 19.51 11.23 15.72
N GLU A 46 19.66 11.19 14.41
CA GLU A 46 18.99 12.10 13.49
C GLU A 46 17.53 11.66 13.26
N ASN A 47 16.69 12.57 12.77
CA ASN A 47 15.37 12.20 12.29
C ASN A 47 15.48 11.22 11.12
N HIS A 48 14.58 10.27 11.06
CA HIS A 48 14.53 9.34 9.92
C HIS A 48 14.32 10.11 8.60
N PRO A 49 15.21 9.96 7.59
CA PRO A 49 15.25 10.85 6.43
C PRO A 49 13.94 10.91 5.63
N ARG A 50 13.17 9.82 5.59
CA ARG A 50 11.93 9.74 4.81
C ARG A 50 10.67 10.18 5.57
N THR A 51 10.66 10.11 6.90
CA THR A 51 9.51 10.56 7.70
C THR A 51 9.74 11.94 8.31
N ASN A 52 11.00 12.37 8.38
CA ASN A 52 11.45 13.58 9.09
C ASN A 52 10.98 13.63 10.56
N GLN A 53 10.87 12.45 11.19
CA GLN A 53 10.45 12.29 12.57
C GLN A 53 11.55 11.56 13.35
N PRO A 54 11.65 11.81 14.67
CA PRO A 54 12.50 11.01 15.55
C PRO A 54 12.12 9.53 15.44
N PHE A 55 13.13 8.66 15.44
CA PHE A 55 12.89 7.22 15.42
C PHE A 55 12.50 6.70 16.81
N ALA A 56 11.67 5.64 16.84
CA ALA A 56 11.19 5.02 18.06
C ALA A 56 12.38 4.51 18.93
N GLN A 57 12.36 4.79 20.22
CA GLN A 57 13.39 4.30 21.13
C GLN A 57 13.20 2.82 21.47
N GLY A 58 14.28 2.13 21.76
CA GLY A 58 14.27 0.73 22.17
C GLY A 58 14.14 -0.27 21.00
N VAL A 59 14.14 0.20 19.77
CA VAL A 59 14.15 -0.65 18.57
C VAL A 59 15.59 -1.06 18.26
N THR A 60 15.82 -2.37 18.06
CA THR A 60 17.12 -2.89 17.64
C THR A 60 17.23 -2.83 16.12
N LEU A 61 18.34 -2.28 15.61
CA LEU A 61 18.60 -2.14 14.18
C LEU A 61 19.47 -3.30 13.69
N TYR A 62 19.15 -3.80 12.50
CA TYR A 62 19.87 -4.86 11.81
C TYR A 62 20.17 -4.44 10.38
N ARG A 63 21.40 -4.66 9.92
CA ARG A 63 21.84 -4.44 8.54
C ARG A 63 21.36 -5.56 7.61
N SER A 64 21.48 -5.36 6.32
CA SER A 64 21.05 -6.34 5.32
C SER A 64 21.72 -7.72 5.44
N SER A 65 22.95 -7.76 5.97
CA SER A 65 23.70 -9.01 6.23
C SER A 65 23.27 -9.74 7.50
N GLU A 66 22.44 -9.14 8.35
CA GLU A 66 22.05 -9.64 9.68
C GLU A 66 20.60 -10.11 9.71
N LEU A 67 20.08 -10.61 8.56
CA LEU A 67 18.69 -11.05 8.44
C LEU A 67 18.37 -12.22 9.37
N ASP A 68 19.27 -13.19 9.44
CA ASP A 68 19.06 -14.40 10.25
C ASP A 68 19.01 -14.03 11.75
N GLU A 69 19.86 -13.13 12.22
CA GLU A 69 19.88 -12.62 13.59
C GLU A 69 18.61 -11.80 13.89
N ALA A 70 18.16 -10.99 12.93
CA ALA A 70 16.93 -10.22 13.06
C ALA A 70 15.69 -11.11 13.21
N LEU A 71 15.69 -12.27 12.54
CA LEU A 71 14.57 -13.23 12.53
C LEU A 71 14.67 -14.27 13.66
N GLU A 72 15.82 -14.42 14.32
CA GLU A 72 15.99 -15.43 15.37
C GLU A 72 15.01 -15.23 16.53
N GLY A 73 14.11 -16.18 16.75
CA GLY A 73 13.11 -16.12 17.81
C GLY A 73 12.05 -15.03 17.66
N ALA A 74 11.86 -14.50 16.44
CA ALA A 74 10.77 -13.57 16.17
C ALA A 74 9.41 -14.27 16.25
N ASP A 75 8.51 -13.78 17.11
CA ASP A 75 7.12 -14.27 17.19
C ASP A 75 6.28 -13.76 16.02
N THR A 76 6.65 -12.63 15.45
CA THR A 76 5.92 -12.01 14.32
C THR A 76 6.89 -11.36 13.35
N VAL A 77 6.62 -11.47 12.06
CA VAL A 77 7.39 -10.82 11.01
C VAL A 77 6.49 -9.84 10.24
N ILE A 78 6.99 -8.64 9.96
CA ILE A 78 6.29 -7.66 9.11
C ILE A 78 7.09 -7.44 7.83
N VAL A 79 6.48 -7.68 6.68
CA VAL A 79 7.03 -7.28 5.38
C VAL A 79 6.60 -5.85 5.06
N SER A 80 7.57 -4.93 4.96
CA SER A 80 7.36 -3.49 4.78
C SER A 80 8.28 -2.88 3.72
N VAL A 81 8.47 -3.60 2.62
CA VAL A 81 9.26 -3.15 1.47
C VAL A 81 8.34 -2.71 0.32
N ALA A 82 8.88 -2.03 -0.68
CA ALA A 82 8.14 -1.76 -1.92
C ALA A 82 7.74 -3.08 -2.61
N SER A 83 6.58 -3.11 -3.30
CA SER A 83 6.03 -4.34 -3.90
C SER A 83 7.03 -5.08 -4.79
N VAL A 84 7.86 -4.36 -5.53
CA VAL A 84 8.92 -4.94 -6.38
C VAL A 84 10.01 -5.69 -5.60
N GLY A 85 10.16 -5.42 -4.30
CA GLY A 85 11.14 -6.09 -3.44
C GLY A 85 10.56 -7.24 -2.62
N VAL A 86 9.23 -7.43 -2.64
CA VAL A 86 8.54 -8.42 -1.80
C VAL A 86 9.03 -9.82 -2.10
N GLU A 87 9.10 -10.22 -3.36
CA GLU A 87 9.52 -11.56 -3.74
C GLU A 87 10.92 -11.91 -3.20
N GLN A 88 11.88 -11.03 -3.44
CA GLN A 88 13.25 -11.25 -3.01
C GLN A 88 13.38 -11.29 -1.49
N VAL A 89 12.76 -10.34 -0.79
CA VAL A 89 12.83 -10.26 0.68
C VAL A 89 12.12 -11.44 1.33
N VAL A 90 10.95 -11.83 0.81
CA VAL A 90 10.22 -12.99 1.32
C VAL A 90 11.02 -14.27 1.14
N LYS A 91 11.59 -14.53 -0.07
CA LYS A 91 12.44 -15.71 -0.31
C LYS A 91 13.60 -15.80 0.68
N MET A 92 14.28 -14.68 0.95
CA MET A 92 15.38 -14.63 1.92
C MET A 92 14.90 -14.89 3.36
N ALA A 93 13.72 -14.36 3.72
CA ALA A 93 13.20 -14.40 5.08
C ALA A 93 12.37 -15.67 5.40
N LEU A 94 12.00 -16.51 4.42
CA LEU A 94 11.17 -17.70 4.61
C LEU A 94 11.62 -18.61 5.75
N PRO A 95 12.92 -18.92 5.95
CA PRO A 95 13.37 -19.77 7.05
C PRO A 95 13.02 -19.25 8.44
N GLY A 96 12.87 -17.91 8.58
CA GLY A 96 12.40 -17.27 9.81
C GLY A 96 10.89 -17.10 9.85
N ILE A 97 10.27 -16.69 8.73
CA ILE A 97 8.83 -16.47 8.62
C ILE A 97 8.04 -17.72 9.01
N VAL A 98 8.43 -18.91 8.55
CA VAL A 98 7.71 -20.17 8.83
C VAL A 98 7.77 -20.60 10.31
N LYS A 99 8.62 -19.97 11.12
CA LYS A 99 8.73 -20.21 12.55
C LYS A 99 7.94 -19.22 13.39
N ALA A 100 7.47 -18.14 12.78
CA ALA A 100 6.71 -17.10 13.45
C ALA A 100 5.24 -17.53 13.66
N ASP A 101 4.57 -16.89 14.61
CA ASP A 101 3.14 -17.08 14.89
C ASP A 101 2.25 -16.37 13.86
N ALA A 102 2.75 -15.28 13.25
CA ALA A 102 2.04 -14.53 12.20
C ALA A 102 3.01 -13.79 11.28
N LEU A 103 2.58 -13.58 10.04
CA LEU A 103 3.20 -12.70 9.07
C LEU A 103 2.28 -11.51 8.80
N MET A 104 2.78 -10.28 8.93
CA MET A 104 2.03 -9.07 8.58
C MET A 104 2.58 -8.46 7.29
N VAL A 105 1.70 -7.89 6.46
CA VAL A 105 2.08 -7.25 5.20
C VAL A 105 1.59 -5.81 5.22
N THR A 106 2.51 -4.85 5.21
CA THR A 106 2.20 -3.42 5.06
C THR A 106 2.53 -2.92 3.65
N SER A 107 3.24 -3.74 2.87
CA SER A 107 3.49 -3.51 1.44
C SER A 107 2.16 -3.45 0.70
N LYS A 108 2.07 -2.60 -0.32
CA LYS A 108 0.84 -2.41 -1.10
C LYS A 108 1.15 -2.61 -2.57
N GLY A 109 0.38 -3.46 -3.24
CA GLY A 109 0.60 -3.70 -4.66
C GLY A 109 0.11 -5.07 -5.12
N PHE A 110 0.40 -5.32 -6.38
CA PHE A 110 0.35 -6.64 -7.00
C PHE A 110 1.77 -7.13 -7.24
N LEU A 111 1.95 -8.43 -7.36
CA LEU A 111 3.19 -9.05 -7.81
C LEU A 111 2.95 -9.78 -9.13
N GLU A 112 3.79 -9.52 -10.13
CA GLU A 112 3.82 -10.25 -11.39
C GLU A 112 4.97 -11.26 -11.35
N PHE A 113 4.67 -12.52 -11.63
CA PHE A 113 5.63 -13.61 -11.72
C PHE A 113 6.20 -13.73 -13.14
N ASP A 114 7.32 -14.42 -13.30
CA ASP A 114 7.98 -14.63 -14.60
C ASP A 114 7.09 -15.27 -15.67
N ASN A 115 6.10 -16.05 -15.27
CA ASN A 115 5.11 -16.64 -16.18
C ASN A 115 3.97 -15.69 -16.57
N GLY A 116 3.99 -14.44 -16.08
CA GLY A 116 3.01 -13.41 -16.36
C GLY A 116 1.80 -13.41 -15.42
N ASP A 117 1.69 -14.35 -14.46
CA ASP A 117 0.60 -14.35 -13.48
C ASP A 117 0.73 -13.13 -12.54
N VAL A 118 -0.38 -12.46 -12.30
CA VAL A 118 -0.46 -11.33 -11.36
C VAL A 118 -1.34 -11.71 -10.19
N LEU A 119 -0.79 -11.59 -8.96
CA LEU A 119 -1.49 -11.93 -7.72
C LEU A 119 -1.44 -10.77 -6.71
N LEU A 120 -2.38 -10.78 -5.75
CA LEU A 120 -2.31 -9.98 -4.54
C LEU A 120 -1.14 -10.43 -3.67
N LEU A 121 -0.58 -9.54 -2.84
CA LEU A 121 0.64 -9.84 -2.08
C LEU A 121 0.50 -11.05 -1.13
N PRO A 122 -0.57 -11.24 -0.36
CA PRO A 122 -0.71 -12.45 0.47
C PRO A 122 -0.68 -13.75 -0.35
N ASP A 123 -1.36 -13.79 -1.48
CA ASP A 123 -1.38 -14.97 -2.35
C ASP A 123 -0.04 -15.16 -3.08
N SER A 124 0.64 -14.06 -3.43
CA SER A 124 2.01 -14.10 -3.94
C SER A 124 2.97 -14.71 -2.92
N ILE A 125 2.87 -14.32 -1.65
CA ILE A 125 3.71 -14.86 -0.57
C ILE A 125 3.43 -16.35 -0.37
N ARG A 126 2.15 -16.78 -0.39
CA ARG A 126 1.79 -18.21 -0.33
C ARG A 126 2.40 -19.00 -1.48
N ARG A 127 2.35 -18.46 -2.70
CA ARG A 127 2.96 -19.08 -3.87
C ARG A 127 4.49 -19.16 -3.77
N ILE A 128 5.14 -18.04 -3.40
CA ILE A 128 6.60 -18.00 -3.21
C ILE A 128 7.03 -19.08 -2.20
N ALA A 129 6.33 -19.21 -1.08
CA ALA A 129 6.64 -20.20 -0.08
C ALA A 129 6.50 -21.64 -0.63
N ALA A 130 5.41 -21.92 -1.35
CA ALA A 130 5.18 -23.24 -1.97
C ALA A 130 6.25 -23.57 -3.01
N ASP A 131 6.66 -22.61 -3.85
CA ASP A 131 7.69 -22.76 -4.85
C ASP A 131 9.08 -23.04 -4.22
N GLU A 132 9.34 -22.48 -3.03
CA GLU A 132 10.55 -22.73 -2.23
C GLU A 132 10.44 -23.96 -1.30
N GLY A 133 9.33 -24.72 -1.38
CA GLY A 133 9.13 -25.97 -0.65
C GLY A 133 8.64 -25.81 0.80
N TYR A 134 8.04 -24.69 1.14
CA TYR A 134 7.45 -24.43 2.45
C TYR A 134 5.92 -24.53 2.39
N ASP A 135 5.36 -25.59 2.98
CA ASP A 135 3.90 -25.85 2.98
C ASP A 135 3.16 -25.19 4.16
N ASN A 136 3.88 -24.71 5.18
CA ASN A 136 3.31 -24.22 6.43
C ASN A 136 3.70 -22.77 6.69
N LEU A 137 3.03 -21.83 6.02
CA LEU A 137 3.11 -20.43 6.39
C LEU A 137 2.26 -20.12 7.62
N PRO A 138 2.70 -19.20 8.48
CA PRO A 138 1.83 -18.66 9.52
C PRO A 138 0.65 -17.88 8.88
N PRO A 139 -0.42 -17.61 9.66
CA PRO A 139 -1.48 -16.72 9.20
C PRO A 139 -0.92 -15.39 8.69
N ILE A 140 -1.42 -14.93 7.54
CA ILE A 140 -1.02 -13.65 6.94
C ILE A 140 -2.05 -12.59 7.34
N ILE A 141 -1.57 -11.45 7.82
CA ILE A 141 -2.39 -10.29 8.19
C ILE A 141 -2.08 -9.16 7.21
N ALA A 142 -3.04 -8.83 6.36
CA ALA A 142 -3.00 -7.64 5.52
C ALA A 142 -3.23 -6.38 6.36
N VAL A 143 -2.35 -5.38 6.22
CA VAL A 143 -2.44 -4.11 6.97
C VAL A 143 -2.84 -3.00 6.03
N GLY A 144 -4.08 -2.52 6.17
CA GLY A 144 -4.66 -1.46 5.33
C GLY A 144 -5.07 -0.22 6.12
N GLY A 145 -5.42 0.85 5.40
CA GLY A 145 -5.99 2.05 5.98
C GLY A 145 -5.14 3.31 5.87
N PRO A 146 -5.66 4.46 6.36
CA PRO A 146 -5.10 5.80 6.19
C PRO A 146 -3.90 6.06 7.09
N VAL A 147 -2.81 5.33 6.86
CA VAL A 147 -1.58 5.45 7.66
C VAL A 147 -0.51 6.20 6.86
N LYS A 148 -0.32 7.49 7.16
CA LYS A 148 0.84 8.24 6.67
C LYS A 148 2.02 8.02 7.59
N ALA A 149 3.13 7.59 7.02
CA ALA A 149 4.31 7.22 7.78
C ALA A 149 4.82 8.32 8.74
N ASN A 150 4.86 9.58 8.28
CA ASN A 150 5.30 10.70 9.11
C ASN A 150 4.34 11.00 10.27
N GLU A 151 3.03 10.85 10.07
CA GLU A 151 2.03 11.06 11.10
C GLU A 151 2.03 9.90 12.11
N CYS A 152 2.12 8.66 11.63
CA CYS A 152 2.27 7.47 12.47
C CYS A 152 3.52 7.57 13.38
N ALA A 153 4.68 7.92 12.80
CA ALA A 153 5.92 8.13 13.55
C ALA A 153 5.83 9.28 14.56
N ALA A 154 5.03 10.31 14.26
CA ALA A 154 4.77 11.45 15.16
C ALA A 154 3.71 11.15 16.23
N ARG A 155 3.14 9.95 16.27
CA ARG A 155 2.05 9.56 17.18
C ARG A 155 0.77 10.37 16.99
N GLU A 156 0.52 10.87 15.76
CA GLU A 156 -0.77 11.48 15.45
C GLU A 156 -1.87 10.43 15.45
N PRO A 157 -3.12 10.79 15.82
CA PRO A 157 -4.23 9.85 15.82
C PRO A 157 -4.40 9.16 14.47
N THR A 158 -4.25 7.85 14.48
CA THR A 158 -4.23 7.01 13.28
C THR A 158 -5.16 5.82 13.45
N ALA A 159 -5.90 5.45 12.41
CA ALA A 159 -6.69 4.24 12.36
C ALA A 159 -6.21 3.34 11.21
N THR A 160 -6.17 2.04 11.48
CA THR A 160 -5.79 1.01 10.49
C THR A 160 -6.71 -0.21 10.63
N ILE A 161 -6.63 -1.12 9.68
CA ILE A 161 -7.37 -2.38 9.72
C ILE A 161 -6.41 -3.54 9.47
N PHE A 162 -6.63 -4.62 10.21
CA PHE A 162 -5.95 -5.90 10.04
C PHE A 162 -6.92 -6.90 9.43
N GLY A 163 -6.66 -7.31 8.19
CA GLY A 163 -7.42 -8.34 7.48
C GLY A 163 -6.67 -9.68 7.51
N CYS A 164 -7.31 -10.71 8.03
CA CYS A 164 -6.74 -12.06 8.06
C CYS A 164 -7.85 -13.09 7.86
N LYS A 165 -7.64 -14.10 7.02
CA LYS A 165 -8.62 -15.20 6.82
C LYS A 165 -9.07 -15.86 8.12
N ASP A 166 -8.24 -15.78 9.17
CA ASP A 166 -8.58 -16.16 10.54
C ASP A 166 -8.84 -14.89 11.36
N LEU A 167 -10.13 -14.60 11.61
CA LEU A 167 -10.56 -13.41 12.35
C LEU A 167 -10.00 -13.38 13.78
N ASP A 168 -9.85 -14.51 14.46
CA ASP A 168 -9.33 -14.56 15.81
C ASP A 168 -7.86 -14.13 15.86
N VAL A 169 -7.09 -14.45 14.82
CA VAL A 169 -5.72 -13.95 14.64
C VAL A 169 -5.73 -12.43 14.44
N ALA A 170 -6.56 -11.91 13.53
CA ALA A 170 -6.67 -10.47 13.33
C ALA A 170 -7.02 -9.72 14.63
N ILE A 171 -8.00 -10.22 15.39
CA ILE A 171 -8.41 -9.66 16.69
C ILE A 171 -7.27 -9.74 17.71
N LYS A 172 -6.57 -10.88 17.81
CA LYS A 172 -5.43 -11.07 18.72
C LYS A 172 -4.38 -9.98 18.51
N TYR A 173 -3.96 -9.80 17.26
CA TYR A 173 -2.91 -8.82 16.93
C TYR A 173 -3.40 -7.37 17.00
N ALA A 174 -4.64 -7.09 16.59
CA ALA A 174 -5.23 -5.77 16.75
C ALA A 174 -5.24 -5.33 18.23
N ARG A 175 -5.59 -6.23 19.15
CA ARG A 175 -5.56 -5.94 20.59
C ARG A 175 -4.16 -5.80 21.16
N ALA A 176 -3.19 -6.58 20.64
CA ALA A 176 -1.82 -6.60 21.13
C ALA A 176 -0.98 -5.39 20.67
N ILE A 177 -1.35 -4.75 19.55
CA ILE A 177 -0.58 -3.68 18.93
C ILE A 177 -1.23 -2.31 19.09
N ARG A 178 -2.56 -2.24 19.31
CA ARG A 178 -3.25 -0.95 19.45
C ARG A 178 -2.69 -0.12 20.61
N THR A 179 -2.64 1.19 20.39
CA THR A 179 -2.30 2.19 21.41
C THR A 179 -3.39 3.27 21.46
N ASP A 180 -3.26 4.26 22.31
CA ASP A 180 -4.20 5.40 22.39
C ASP A 180 -4.22 6.22 21.09
N ASN A 181 -3.10 6.23 20.34
CA ASN A 181 -2.95 6.98 19.09
C ASN A 181 -2.99 6.10 17.84
N TYR A 182 -2.99 4.78 17.99
CA TYR A 182 -3.00 3.84 16.87
C TYR A 182 -4.14 2.83 17.06
N ALA A 183 -5.32 3.18 16.54
CA ALA A 183 -6.50 2.34 16.60
C ALA A 183 -6.45 1.28 15.47
N ILE A 184 -6.89 0.06 15.79
CA ILE A 184 -6.86 -1.06 14.85
C ILE A 184 -8.22 -1.73 14.84
N GLU A 185 -8.84 -1.81 13.67
CA GLU A 185 -9.98 -2.68 13.38
C GLU A 185 -9.50 -4.06 12.95
N ALA A 186 -10.32 -5.09 13.11
CA ALA A 186 -10.01 -6.44 12.68
C ALA A 186 -11.13 -6.98 11.78
N THR A 187 -10.77 -7.66 10.70
CA THR A 187 -11.69 -8.29 9.76
C THR A 187 -11.14 -9.63 9.27
N ASP A 188 -12.02 -10.54 8.85
CA ASP A 188 -11.65 -11.77 8.12
C ASP A 188 -11.47 -11.52 6.61
N ASP A 189 -11.77 -10.32 6.13
CA ASP A 189 -11.62 -9.95 4.73
C ASP A 189 -10.20 -9.49 4.35
N GLU A 190 -9.25 -10.42 4.35
CA GLU A 190 -7.88 -10.20 3.86
C GLU A 190 -7.87 -9.67 2.42
N THR A 191 -8.72 -10.23 1.57
CA THR A 191 -8.78 -9.92 0.13
C THR A 191 -9.23 -8.50 -0.13
N GLY A 192 -10.29 -8.05 0.54
CA GLY A 192 -10.80 -6.68 0.37
C GLY A 192 -9.80 -5.63 0.84
N VAL A 193 -9.11 -5.86 1.96
CA VAL A 193 -8.03 -4.99 2.43
C VAL A 193 -6.91 -4.89 1.39
N GLU A 194 -6.50 -6.02 0.82
CA GLU A 194 -5.39 -6.07 -0.15
C GLU A 194 -5.76 -5.49 -1.52
N ILE A 195 -6.99 -5.59 -1.97
CA ILE A 195 -7.44 -4.94 -3.23
C ILE A 195 -7.50 -3.42 -3.08
N CYS A 196 -8.00 -2.91 -1.97
CA CYS A 196 -8.06 -1.47 -1.73
C CYS A 196 -6.66 -0.83 -1.74
N ALA A 197 -5.65 -1.54 -1.25
CA ALA A 197 -4.31 -1.01 -1.05
C ALA A 197 -3.59 -0.55 -2.34
N PRO A 198 -3.50 -1.31 -3.45
CA PRO A 198 -2.96 -0.84 -4.72
C PRO A 198 -3.94 0.07 -5.48
N MET A 199 -5.25 -0.24 -5.47
CA MET A 199 -6.23 0.48 -6.28
C MET A 199 -6.38 1.94 -5.85
N LYS A 200 -6.30 2.25 -4.56
CA LYS A 200 -6.27 3.65 -4.10
C LYS A 200 -5.13 4.46 -4.71
N ASN A 201 -3.96 3.84 -4.96
CA ASN A 201 -2.83 4.52 -5.57
C ASN A 201 -3.09 4.86 -7.04
N VAL A 202 -3.78 3.97 -7.75
CA VAL A 202 -4.24 4.19 -9.12
C VAL A 202 -5.25 5.36 -9.15
N PHE A 203 -6.25 5.31 -8.29
CA PHE A 203 -7.32 6.32 -8.28
C PHE A 203 -6.88 7.67 -7.73
N ALA A 204 -5.87 7.72 -6.84
CA ALA A 204 -5.30 8.99 -6.38
C ALA A 204 -4.69 9.81 -7.52
N ILE A 205 -4.25 9.18 -8.62
CA ILE A 205 -3.81 9.88 -9.84
C ILE A 205 -5.00 10.66 -10.42
N ALA A 206 -6.16 10.02 -10.56
CA ALA A 206 -7.37 10.68 -11.10
C ALA A 206 -7.86 11.83 -10.21
N LEU A 207 -7.79 11.67 -8.88
CA LEU A 207 -8.11 12.75 -7.94
C LEU A 207 -7.16 13.93 -8.10
N GLY A 208 -5.88 13.65 -8.32
CA GLY A 208 -4.86 14.67 -8.59
C GLY A 208 -5.11 15.42 -9.90
N ILE A 209 -5.58 14.73 -10.94
CA ILE A 209 -5.93 15.35 -12.22
C ILE A 209 -6.98 16.46 -12.04
N ALA A 210 -8.00 16.24 -11.23
CA ALA A 210 -9.02 17.25 -10.95
C ALA A 210 -8.43 18.51 -10.30
N ASP A 211 -7.49 18.35 -9.36
CA ASP A 211 -6.79 19.48 -8.74
C ASP A 211 -5.88 20.20 -9.76
N GLY A 212 -5.17 19.46 -10.60
CA GLY A 212 -4.32 20.04 -11.66
C GLY A 212 -5.11 20.82 -12.72
N LEU A 213 -6.29 20.35 -13.08
CA LEU A 213 -7.22 21.07 -13.95
C LEU A 213 -7.66 22.41 -13.33
N GLN A 214 -7.92 22.44 -12.02
CA GLN A 214 -8.23 23.68 -11.31
C GLN A 214 -7.05 24.66 -11.35
N GLU A 215 -5.83 24.17 -11.12
CA GLU A 215 -4.63 25.02 -11.19
C GLU A 215 -4.40 25.57 -12.59
N LYS A 216 -4.66 24.78 -13.64
CA LYS A 216 -4.52 25.19 -15.04
C LYS A 216 -5.54 26.24 -15.46
N THR A 217 -6.79 26.07 -15.05
CA THR A 217 -7.91 26.86 -15.59
C THR A 217 -8.38 27.97 -14.65
N GLY A 218 -8.02 27.92 -13.37
CA GLY A 218 -8.56 28.77 -12.32
C GLY A 218 -10.02 28.45 -11.94
N VAL A 219 -10.62 27.42 -12.56
CA VAL A 219 -12.00 26.99 -12.28
C VAL A 219 -11.98 25.78 -11.37
N PRO A 220 -12.74 25.78 -10.26
CA PRO A 220 -12.85 24.60 -9.39
C PRO A 220 -13.43 23.40 -10.11
N HIS A 221 -12.86 22.22 -9.84
CA HIS A 221 -13.34 20.94 -10.34
C HIS A 221 -13.81 20.00 -9.21
N HIS A 222 -14.41 20.57 -8.16
CA HIS A 222 -14.87 19.83 -6.98
C HIS A 222 -15.90 18.73 -7.31
N ASN A 223 -16.84 19.00 -8.23
CA ASN A 223 -17.82 18.00 -8.65
C ASN A 223 -17.15 16.82 -9.36
N LEU A 224 -16.20 17.08 -10.25
CA LEU A 224 -15.42 16.03 -10.90
C LEU A 224 -14.63 15.21 -9.87
N LYS A 225 -13.96 15.88 -8.93
CA LYS A 225 -13.17 15.22 -7.88
C LYS A 225 -14.06 14.33 -6.98
N ALA A 226 -15.24 14.84 -6.57
CA ALA A 226 -16.17 14.07 -5.75
C ALA A 226 -16.75 12.87 -6.50
N ALA A 227 -17.10 13.02 -7.78
CA ALA A 227 -17.57 11.92 -8.63
C ALA A 227 -16.46 10.87 -8.85
N THR A 228 -15.22 11.33 -9.06
CA THR A 228 -14.04 10.45 -9.18
C THR A 228 -13.81 9.65 -7.89
N PHE A 229 -13.92 10.29 -6.73
CA PHE A 229 -13.77 9.61 -5.44
C PHE A 229 -14.84 8.53 -5.25
N ASN A 230 -16.11 8.87 -5.53
CA ASN A 230 -17.21 7.91 -5.42
C ASN A 230 -17.02 6.71 -6.36
N GLU A 231 -16.65 6.98 -7.63
CA GLU A 231 -16.42 5.92 -8.61
C GLU A 231 -15.24 5.03 -8.22
N ALA A 232 -14.16 5.61 -7.68
CA ALA A 232 -13.02 4.86 -7.18
C ALA A 232 -13.41 3.85 -6.09
N VAL A 233 -14.23 4.28 -5.11
CA VAL A 233 -14.73 3.39 -4.05
C VAL A 233 -15.62 2.29 -4.63
N ARG A 234 -16.52 2.64 -5.58
CA ARG A 234 -17.37 1.67 -6.25
C ARG A 234 -16.55 0.61 -7.01
N GLU A 235 -15.53 1.03 -7.75
CA GLU A 235 -14.68 0.09 -8.50
C GLU A 235 -13.85 -0.81 -7.59
N MET A 236 -13.33 -0.28 -6.46
CA MET A 236 -12.67 -1.11 -5.44
C MET A 236 -13.62 -2.17 -4.87
N SER A 237 -14.87 -1.79 -4.58
CA SER A 237 -15.89 -2.71 -4.08
C SER A 237 -16.25 -3.79 -5.11
N ILE A 238 -16.47 -3.43 -6.37
CA ILE A 238 -16.78 -4.38 -7.46
C ILE A 238 -15.63 -5.37 -7.65
N LEU A 239 -14.39 -4.87 -7.76
CA LEU A 239 -13.23 -5.74 -7.94
C LEU A 239 -13.01 -6.63 -6.71
N GLY A 240 -13.16 -6.09 -5.50
CA GLY A 240 -13.06 -6.85 -4.26
C GLY A 240 -14.10 -7.98 -4.21
N THR A 241 -15.35 -7.65 -4.44
CA THR A 241 -16.46 -8.63 -4.41
C THR A 241 -16.27 -9.76 -5.43
N SER A 242 -15.73 -9.46 -6.62
CA SER A 242 -15.43 -10.50 -7.62
C SER A 242 -14.38 -11.50 -7.15
N GLN A 243 -13.53 -11.09 -6.22
CA GLN A 243 -12.50 -11.94 -5.61
C GLN A 243 -12.93 -12.52 -4.25
N GLY A 244 -14.22 -12.41 -3.91
CA GLY A 244 -14.80 -12.95 -2.67
C GLY A 244 -14.67 -12.05 -1.44
N ALA A 245 -14.30 -10.78 -1.61
CA ALA A 245 -14.28 -9.81 -0.51
C ALA A 245 -15.69 -9.35 -0.10
N ASP A 246 -15.80 -8.82 1.09
CA ASP A 246 -17.01 -8.13 1.55
C ASP A 246 -17.16 -6.80 0.79
N GLU A 247 -18.34 -6.57 0.22
CA GLU A 247 -18.69 -5.35 -0.50
C GLU A 247 -18.40 -4.08 0.34
N MET A 248 -18.62 -4.14 1.65
CA MET A 248 -18.48 -3.00 2.56
C MET A 248 -17.03 -2.67 2.91
N THR A 249 -16.08 -3.55 2.66
CA THR A 249 -14.66 -3.29 2.99
C THR A 249 -14.13 -2.05 2.28
N ALA A 250 -14.48 -1.85 1.00
CA ALA A 250 -14.07 -0.66 0.25
C ALA A 250 -14.69 0.64 0.80
N PHE A 251 -15.85 0.58 1.45
CA PHE A 251 -16.50 1.74 2.08
C PHE A 251 -15.96 2.06 3.47
N GLY A 252 -15.11 1.19 4.02
CA GLY A 252 -14.46 1.35 5.32
C GLY A 252 -13.09 2.03 5.26
N ILE A 253 -12.32 1.76 6.31
CA ILE A 253 -10.96 2.32 6.50
C ILE A 253 -10.01 2.00 5.34
N PRO A 254 -9.94 0.77 4.77
CA PRO A 254 -8.96 0.46 3.74
C PRO A 254 -9.26 1.07 2.38
N GLY A 255 -10.54 1.32 2.06
CA GLY A 255 -10.97 1.97 0.83
C GLY A 255 -11.13 3.47 0.99
N VAL A 256 -12.28 3.91 1.51
CA VAL A 256 -12.62 5.34 1.70
C VAL A 256 -11.54 6.07 2.49
N GLY A 257 -11.14 5.54 3.66
CA GLY A 257 -10.17 6.20 4.53
C GLY A 257 -8.80 6.37 3.87
N ASP A 258 -8.27 5.29 3.29
CA ASP A 258 -6.94 5.31 2.69
C ASP A 258 -6.90 6.05 1.34
N LEU A 259 -8.01 6.04 0.58
CA LEU A 259 -8.14 6.84 -0.64
C LEU A 259 -8.18 8.33 -0.31
N GLU A 260 -8.92 8.75 0.73
CA GLU A 260 -9.01 10.15 1.13
C GLU A 260 -7.62 10.67 1.51
N VAL A 261 -6.92 10.03 2.45
CA VAL A 261 -5.61 10.50 2.88
C VAL A 261 -4.58 10.52 1.74
N THR A 262 -4.70 9.59 0.78
CA THR A 262 -3.82 9.52 -0.40
C THR A 262 -4.17 10.61 -1.41
N GLY A 263 -5.44 10.95 -1.56
CA GLY A 263 -5.95 12.03 -2.41
C GLY A 263 -5.72 13.45 -1.86
N LEU A 264 -5.52 13.59 -0.54
CA LEU A 264 -5.17 14.88 0.07
C LEU A 264 -3.72 15.27 -0.24
N SER A 265 -2.77 14.35 -0.03
CA SER A 265 -1.34 14.64 -0.16
C SER A 265 -0.54 13.36 -0.36
N GLY A 266 -0.34 12.93 -1.55
CA GLY A 266 0.45 11.74 -1.85
C GLY A 266 1.19 11.89 -3.19
N ARG A 267 2.23 11.09 -3.39
CA ARG A 267 3.04 11.11 -4.62
C ARG A 267 2.20 10.82 -5.86
N ASN A 268 1.28 9.88 -5.79
CA ASN A 268 0.35 9.55 -6.88
C ASN A 268 -0.57 10.74 -7.21
N LYS A 269 -1.08 11.43 -6.17
CA LYS A 269 -1.89 12.64 -6.33
C LYS A 269 -1.08 13.75 -6.98
N PHE A 270 0.15 14.02 -6.53
CA PHE A 270 1.01 15.06 -7.13
C PHE A 270 1.35 14.77 -8.58
N TYR A 271 1.60 13.53 -8.93
CA TYR A 271 1.74 13.12 -10.32
C TYR A 271 0.48 13.42 -11.15
N GLY A 272 -0.70 13.09 -10.63
CA GLY A 272 -1.98 13.44 -11.27
C GLY A 272 -2.18 14.94 -11.44
N VAL A 273 -1.76 15.77 -10.47
CA VAL A 273 -1.80 17.24 -10.57
C VAL A 273 -0.98 17.72 -11.76
N ARG A 274 0.22 17.20 -11.97
CA ARG A 274 1.07 17.56 -13.13
C ARG A 274 0.37 17.25 -14.45
N ILE A 275 -0.23 16.05 -14.57
CA ILE A 275 -1.02 15.67 -15.76
C ILE A 275 -2.21 16.63 -15.95
N GLY A 276 -2.94 16.95 -14.88
CA GLY A 276 -4.08 17.87 -14.94
C GLY A 276 -3.70 19.28 -15.36
N ARG A 277 -2.49 19.74 -15.05
CA ARG A 277 -1.90 21.01 -15.55
C ARG A 277 -1.60 20.96 -17.04
N GLY A 278 -1.48 19.76 -17.63
CA GLY A 278 -1.22 19.55 -19.05
C GLY A 278 0.19 19.03 -19.35
N GLU A 279 0.93 18.58 -18.36
CA GLU A 279 2.19 17.86 -18.59
C GLU A 279 1.88 16.46 -19.18
N GLY A 280 2.72 15.97 -20.07
CA GLY A 280 2.61 14.60 -20.58
C GLY A 280 2.90 13.59 -19.46
N PRO A 281 2.24 12.40 -19.45
CA PRO A 281 2.45 11.42 -18.39
C PRO A 281 3.90 11.00 -18.20
N LYS A 282 4.64 10.81 -19.29
CA LYS A 282 6.06 10.47 -19.26
C LYS A 282 6.91 11.59 -18.66
N GLU A 283 6.70 12.83 -19.12
CA GLU A 283 7.40 14.02 -18.61
C GLU A 283 7.14 14.21 -17.11
N ALA A 284 5.87 14.12 -16.70
CA ALA A 284 5.48 14.21 -15.29
C ALA A 284 6.16 13.12 -14.44
N LEU A 285 6.28 11.89 -14.96
CA LEU A 285 6.92 10.78 -14.24
C LEU A 285 8.45 10.99 -14.11
N GLU A 286 9.11 11.48 -15.17
CA GLU A 286 10.53 11.85 -15.15
C GLU A 286 10.82 12.94 -14.12
N GLU A 287 9.91 13.93 -14.01
CA GLU A 287 10.04 14.96 -12.99
C GLU A 287 9.85 14.43 -11.56
N MET A 288 8.85 13.54 -11.33
CA MET A 288 8.68 12.88 -10.04
C MET A 288 9.94 12.11 -9.66
N ALA A 289 10.56 11.42 -10.62
CA ALA A 289 11.82 10.69 -10.39
C ALA A 289 12.99 11.61 -10.02
N ARG A 290 13.10 12.80 -10.67
CA ARG A 290 14.10 13.83 -10.30
C ARG A 290 13.92 14.36 -8.89
N LEU A 291 12.68 14.36 -8.39
CA LEU A 291 12.34 14.75 -7.03
C LEU A 291 12.45 13.59 -6.04
N GLU A 292 13.01 12.44 -6.45
CA GLU A 292 13.12 11.22 -5.67
C GLU A 292 11.78 10.69 -5.13
N GLN A 293 10.69 10.96 -5.87
CA GLN A 293 9.33 10.57 -5.53
C GLN A 293 8.85 9.40 -6.41
N THR A 294 8.83 8.22 -5.85
CA THR A 294 8.28 7.02 -6.54
C THR A 294 6.76 7.13 -6.66
N VAL A 295 6.23 6.93 -7.88
CA VAL A 295 4.79 6.94 -8.17
C VAL A 295 4.30 5.49 -8.31
N GLU A 296 3.84 4.91 -7.21
CA GLU A 296 3.42 3.50 -7.16
C GLU A 296 2.16 3.22 -7.99
N GLY A 297 1.30 4.22 -8.17
CA GLY A 297 0.06 4.08 -8.95
C GLY A 297 0.27 3.81 -10.43
N VAL A 298 1.42 4.19 -11.01
CA VAL A 298 1.71 3.94 -12.42
C VAL A 298 1.93 2.45 -12.71
N PRO A 299 2.89 1.75 -12.07
CA PRO A 299 3.01 0.31 -12.25
C PRO A 299 1.77 -0.44 -11.75
N ALA A 300 1.13 0.03 -10.66
CA ALA A 300 -0.08 -0.60 -10.14
C ALA A 300 -1.24 -0.59 -11.15
N ALA A 301 -1.40 0.46 -11.96
CA ALA A 301 -2.45 0.54 -12.98
C ALA A 301 -2.26 -0.56 -14.05
N GLY A 302 -1.04 -0.78 -14.52
CA GLY A 302 -0.75 -1.85 -15.49
C GLY A 302 -0.96 -3.24 -14.90
N LEU A 303 -0.56 -3.45 -13.64
CA LEU A 303 -0.76 -4.73 -12.96
C LEU A 303 -2.24 -4.97 -12.62
N ALA A 304 -2.99 -3.93 -12.26
CA ALA A 304 -4.43 -4.03 -12.03
C ALA A 304 -5.17 -4.46 -13.31
N LEU A 305 -4.80 -3.92 -14.48
CA LEU A 305 -5.37 -4.36 -15.75
C LEU A 305 -5.12 -5.85 -15.99
N LYS A 306 -3.86 -6.29 -15.87
CA LYS A 306 -3.51 -7.71 -16.02
C LYS A 306 -4.25 -8.60 -15.01
N PHE A 307 -4.36 -8.14 -13.77
CA PHE A 307 -5.10 -8.86 -12.72
C PHE A 307 -6.56 -9.02 -13.10
N VAL A 308 -7.22 -7.96 -13.58
CA VAL A 308 -8.61 -8.03 -14.05
C VAL A 308 -8.74 -8.96 -15.24
N GLU A 309 -7.86 -8.87 -16.24
CA GLU A 309 -7.87 -9.75 -17.43
C GLU A 309 -7.71 -11.23 -17.07
N GLN A 310 -6.97 -11.54 -16.00
CA GLN A 310 -6.70 -12.91 -15.57
C GLN A 310 -7.79 -13.48 -14.64
N HIS A 311 -8.31 -12.66 -13.72
CA HIS A 311 -9.14 -13.12 -12.61
C HIS A 311 -10.60 -12.68 -12.67
N ALA A 312 -10.92 -11.62 -13.44
CA ALA A 312 -12.26 -11.06 -13.55
C ALA A 312 -12.48 -10.34 -14.90
N PRO A 313 -12.23 -11.00 -16.06
CA PRO A 313 -12.29 -10.35 -17.38
C PRO A 313 -13.66 -9.74 -17.71
N GLU A 314 -14.73 -10.27 -17.12
CA GLU A 314 -16.10 -9.75 -17.28
C GLU A 314 -16.31 -8.37 -16.62
N LEU A 315 -15.39 -7.94 -15.75
CA LEU A 315 -15.49 -6.65 -15.10
C LEU A 315 -14.85 -5.50 -15.89
N HIS A 316 -14.14 -5.78 -16.99
CA HIS A 316 -13.41 -4.76 -17.73
C HIS A 316 -14.26 -3.50 -18.01
N ASP A 317 -15.49 -3.69 -18.50
CA ASP A 317 -16.40 -2.59 -18.81
C ASP A 317 -17.08 -1.97 -17.57
N GLN A 318 -16.95 -2.62 -16.41
CA GLN A 318 -17.51 -2.15 -15.13
C GLN A 318 -16.50 -1.32 -14.30
N LEU A 319 -15.27 -1.18 -14.78
CA LEU A 319 -14.17 -0.44 -14.17
C LEU A 319 -13.75 0.77 -15.03
N PRO A 320 -14.68 1.68 -15.36
CA PRO A 320 -14.44 2.77 -16.32
C PRO A 320 -13.38 3.77 -15.82
N LEU A 321 -13.25 4.00 -14.50
CA LEU A 321 -12.26 4.92 -13.96
C LEU A 321 -10.85 4.31 -14.01
N MET A 322 -10.69 3.04 -13.67
CA MET A 322 -9.42 2.32 -13.83
C MET A 322 -8.96 2.40 -15.30
N ASN A 323 -9.86 2.07 -16.24
CA ASN A 323 -9.56 2.14 -17.67
C ASN A 323 -9.21 3.58 -18.10
N ALA A 324 -9.92 4.59 -17.58
CA ALA A 324 -9.61 5.98 -17.90
C ALA A 324 -8.23 6.42 -17.39
N VAL A 325 -7.83 5.96 -16.21
CA VAL A 325 -6.47 6.22 -15.70
C VAL A 325 -5.43 5.56 -16.60
N ILE A 326 -5.62 4.31 -17.00
CA ILE A 326 -4.72 3.58 -17.91
C ILE A 326 -4.59 4.30 -19.25
N ASP A 327 -5.72 4.73 -19.83
CA ASP A 327 -5.71 5.49 -21.08
C ASP A 327 -4.92 6.80 -20.96
N VAL A 328 -5.11 7.53 -19.87
CA VAL A 328 -4.34 8.76 -19.59
C VAL A 328 -2.86 8.44 -19.47
N LEU A 329 -2.49 7.40 -18.75
CA LEU A 329 -1.09 6.99 -18.55
C LEU A 329 -0.42 6.55 -19.86
N SER A 330 -1.18 6.06 -20.84
CA SER A 330 -0.64 5.72 -22.17
C SER A 330 -0.12 6.94 -22.96
N GLY A 331 -0.53 8.14 -22.56
CA GLY A 331 -0.19 9.39 -23.25
C GLY A 331 -0.96 9.63 -24.55
N GLN A 332 -1.97 8.82 -24.86
CA GLN A 332 -2.77 8.95 -26.11
C GLN A 332 -4.04 9.79 -25.91
N VAL A 333 -4.34 10.21 -24.67
CA VAL A 333 -5.52 11.01 -24.36
C VAL A 333 -5.24 12.49 -24.52
N GLU A 334 -5.86 13.15 -25.52
CA GLU A 334 -5.71 14.58 -25.75
C GLU A 334 -6.46 15.42 -24.71
N ASP A 335 -7.70 15.02 -24.35
CA ASP A 335 -8.54 15.72 -23.36
C ASP A 335 -8.75 14.86 -22.13
N VAL A 336 -7.81 14.97 -21.19
CA VAL A 336 -7.83 14.23 -19.92
C VAL A 336 -9.08 14.52 -19.08
N LYS A 337 -9.57 15.78 -19.09
CA LYS A 337 -10.81 16.17 -18.40
C LYS A 337 -12.01 15.40 -18.93
N THR A 338 -12.20 15.37 -20.24
CA THR A 338 -13.30 14.65 -20.86
C THR A 338 -13.18 13.16 -20.61
N ARG A 339 -11.98 12.57 -20.71
CA ARG A 339 -11.81 11.12 -20.49
C ARG A 339 -12.16 10.70 -19.06
N ILE A 340 -11.65 11.42 -18.04
CA ILE A 340 -12.01 11.15 -16.64
C ILE A 340 -13.51 11.44 -16.40
N GLY A 341 -14.02 12.55 -16.94
CA GLY A 341 -15.43 12.91 -16.80
C GLY A 341 -16.38 11.83 -17.33
N GLN A 342 -16.09 11.24 -18.48
CA GLN A 342 -16.87 10.13 -19.05
C GLN A 342 -16.88 8.89 -18.17
N ALA A 343 -15.78 8.62 -17.46
CA ALA A 343 -15.67 7.46 -16.59
C ALA A 343 -16.50 7.58 -15.31
N VAL A 344 -16.70 8.80 -14.80
CA VAL A 344 -17.37 9.04 -13.52
C VAL A 344 -18.82 9.54 -13.64
N LEU A 345 -19.28 9.80 -14.85
CA LEU A 345 -20.67 10.13 -15.08
C LEU A 345 -21.51 8.85 -15.20
N PRO A 346 -22.65 8.75 -14.51
CA PRO A 346 -23.50 7.59 -14.64
C PRO A 346 -23.92 7.39 -16.10
N ALA A 347 -23.91 6.14 -16.53
CA ALA A 347 -24.47 5.80 -17.84
C ALA A 347 -25.90 6.30 -17.93
N ARG A 348 -26.26 6.95 -19.03
CA ARG A 348 -27.66 7.31 -19.26
C ARG A 348 -28.46 6.04 -19.49
N PRO A 349 -29.64 5.90 -18.86
CA PRO A 349 -30.52 4.76 -19.07
C PRO A 349 -30.96 4.66 -20.53
#